data_825cdd48c1d95663691ed2321ac17810
#
_entry.id   825cdd48c1d95663691ed2321ac17810
#
_cell.length_a   1.000
_cell.length_b   1.000
_cell.length_c   1.000
_cell.angle_alpha   90.00
_cell.angle_beta   90.00
_cell.angle_gamma   90.00
#
_symmetry.space_group_name_H-M   'P 1'
#
loop_
_entity.id
_entity.type
_entity.pdbx_description
1 polymer ?
#
loop_
_entity_poly.entity_id
_entity_poly.type
_entity_poly.pdbx_seq_one_letter_code
_entity_poly.pdbx_strand_id
1 'polypeptide(L)'
;EMLRSLVGSEMCIRDSIVRTKDLKHWERLENLKTLRSPQQRNVVLHPEFVDGKYAFYTRPMDDFIETGSGGGIGFGLCDDITHAVIDEERMTSLRKYHTITEAKNGAGATPIKTDRGWIHIAHGVRNTAAGLRYVIYAFATDLKDPAKVIAEPSGLLIGPRGEERVGDVSNVVFTNGAIANEKGEVFIYYASSDTRMHVATTTIDKLVDYVFNTPSDPGRSVECVAQRCELIRRNEEFLKQEAR
;
A
#
# COMPACT_ATOMS: atom_id res chain seq x y z
N GLU A 1 -11.74 13.74 14.65
CA GLU A 1 -11.61 12.43 15.32
C GLU A 1 -10.58 11.61 14.57
N MET A 2 -9.52 11.18 15.24
CA MET A 2 -8.43 10.46 14.59
C MET A 2 -8.66 8.95 14.75
N LEU A 3 -8.85 8.26 13.64
CA LEU A 3 -8.96 6.80 13.59
C LEU A 3 -7.62 6.20 13.15
N ARG A 4 -7.14 5.22 13.90
CA ARG A 4 -5.96 4.43 13.53
C ARG A 4 -6.29 2.95 13.60
N SER A 5 -5.89 2.22 12.58
CA SER A 5 -5.86 0.76 12.59
C SER A 5 -4.54 0.30 13.20
N LEU A 6 -4.62 -0.51 14.26
CA LEU A 6 -3.46 -1.23 14.78
C LEU A 6 -3.51 -2.65 14.24
N VAL A 7 -2.50 -3.04 13.49
CA VAL A 7 -2.33 -4.42 13.05
C VAL A 7 -1.94 -5.26 14.26
N GLY A 8 -2.81 -6.16 14.68
CA GLY A 8 -2.52 -7.11 15.74
C GLY A 8 -1.57 -8.21 15.29
N SER A 9 -1.02 -8.93 16.27
CA SER A 9 -0.11 -10.06 16.08
C SER A 9 -0.63 -11.12 15.11
N GLU A 10 0.24 -11.96 14.61
CA GLU A 10 0.05 -12.99 13.55
C GLU A 10 -1.19 -13.89 13.66
N MET A 11 -1.81 -13.95 14.83
CA MET A 11 -3.02 -14.77 15.09
C MET A 11 -4.33 -14.03 14.79
N CYS A 12 -4.31 -12.74 14.47
CA CYS A 12 -5.51 -11.98 14.18
C CYS A 12 -5.83 -12.02 12.68
N ILE A 13 -6.80 -12.84 12.32
CA ILE A 13 -7.37 -12.94 10.97
C ILE A 13 -8.28 -11.74 10.65
N ARG A 14 -8.53 -10.85 11.62
CA ARG A 14 -9.44 -9.72 11.49
C ARG A 14 -8.80 -8.44 11.98
N ASP A 15 -8.90 -7.38 11.19
CA ASP A 15 -8.44 -6.05 11.59
C ASP A 15 -9.38 -5.42 12.61
N SER A 16 -8.80 -4.82 13.64
CA SER A 16 -9.51 -4.11 14.68
C SER A 16 -9.44 -2.62 14.47
N ILE A 17 -10.52 -1.91 14.81
CA ILE A 17 -10.57 -0.46 14.77
C ILE A 17 -10.37 0.07 16.19
N VAL A 18 -9.44 1.03 16.33
CA VAL A 18 -9.19 1.71 17.59
C VAL A 18 -9.27 3.21 17.34
N ARG A 19 -10.02 3.94 18.17
CA ARG A 19 -10.13 5.39 18.06
C ARG A 19 -9.62 6.10 19.30
N THR A 20 -9.19 7.33 19.11
CA THR A 20 -8.78 8.23 20.18
C THR A 20 -9.06 9.68 19.82
N LYS A 21 -9.24 10.52 20.82
CA LYS A 21 -9.37 11.98 20.67
C LYS A 21 -8.11 12.73 21.09
N ASP A 22 -7.30 12.14 21.94
CA ASP A 22 -6.17 12.79 22.60
C ASP A 22 -4.85 12.01 22.55
N LEU A 23 -4.82 10.86 21.85
CA LEU A 23 -3.71 9.91 21.79
C LEU A 23 -3.30 9.28 23.12
N LYS A 24 -4.07 9.50 24.18
CA LYS A 24 -3.84 8.95 25.53
C LYS A 24 -4.91 7.96 25.93
N HIS A 25 -6.16 8.27 25.62
CA HIS A 25 -7.31 7.42 25.88
C HIS A 25 -7.76 6.76 24.59
N TRP A 26 -7.79 5.43 24.59
CA TRP A 26 -8.06 4.62 23.42
C TRP A 26 -9.31 3.79 23.64
N GLU A 27 -10.17 3.76 22.65
CA GLU A 27 -11.37 2.93 22.63
C GLU A 27 -11.25 1.93 21.49
N ARG A 28 -11.37 0.64 21.82
CA ARG A 28 -11.46 -0.41 20.82
C ARG A 28 -12.92 -0.55 20.37
N LEU A 29 -13.13 -0.44 19.07
CA LEU A 29 -14.41 -0.68 18.42
C LEU A 29 -14.54 -2.14 18.01
N GLU A 30 -15.68 -2.52 17.45
CA GLU A 30 -15.85 -3.85 16.87
C GLU A 30 -14.87 -4.05 15.70
N ASN A 31 -14.48 -5.31 15.49
CA ASN A 31 -13.66 -5.65 14.34
C ASN A 31 -14.44 -5.40 13.06
N LEU A 32 -13.73 -4.91 12.04
CA LEU A 32 -14.31 -4.80 10.70
C LEU A 32 -14.80 -6.18 10.23
N LYS A 33 -15.98 -6.19 9.63
CA LYS A 33 -16.59 -7.37 9.03
C LYS A 33 -16.83 -7.11 7.55
N THR A 34 -16.52 -8.09 6.73
CA THR A 34 -16.88 -8.10 5.31
C THR A 34 -17.72 -9.34 5.05
N LEU A 35 -18.86 -9.18 4.38
CA LEU A 35 -19.80 -10.30 4.22
C LEU A 35 -19.30 -11.38 3.27
N ARG A 36 -18.55 -10.96 2.23
CA ARG A 36 -18.05 -11.89 1.18
C ARG A 36 -16.67 -12.45 1.46
N SER A 37 -15.85 -11.73 2.21
CA SER A 37 -14.47 -12.10 2.52
C SER A 37 -14.17 -11.86 4.00
N PRO A 38 -14.64 -12.74 4.90
CA PRO A 38 -14.53 -12.56 6.35
C PRO A 38 -13.08 -12.53 6.87
N GLN A 39 -12.12 -13.03 6.11
CA GLN A 39 -10.70 -12.91 6.43
C GLN A 39 -10.10 -11.68 5.77
N GLN A 40 -9.70 -10.72 6.58
CA GLN A 40 -9.10 -9.46 6.15
C GLN A 40 -7.77 -9.24 6.83
N ARG A 41 -6.84 -8.59 6.11
CA ARG A 41 -5.55 -8.10 6.65
C ARG A 41 -5.18 -6.77 6.04
N ASN A 42 -4.49 -5.94 6.82
CA ASN A 42 -3.96 -4.66 6.35
C ASN A 42 -5.06 -3.73 5.80
N VAL A 43 -6.19 -3.66 6.49
CA VAL A 43 -7.26 -2.74 6.16
C VAL A 43 -6.82 -1.31 6.48
N VAL A 44 -7.05 -0.39 5.56
CA VAL A 44 -6.69 1.02 5.69
C VAL A 44 -7.93 1.88 5.53
N LEU A 45 -8.18 2.76 6.50
CA LEU A 45 -9.24 3.75 6.40
C LEU A 45 -8.85 4.86 5.41
N HIS A 46 -9.76 5.16 4.49
CA HIS A 46 -9.66 6.34 3.64
C HIS A 46 -9.85 7.61 4.47
N PRO A 47 -9.09 8.69 4.24
CA PRO A 47 -9.12 9.86 5.13
C PRO A 47 -10.36 10.73 5.00
N GLU A 48 -11.15 10.56 3.95
CA GLU A 48 -12.38 11.31 3.69
C GLU A 48 -13.57 10.36 3.54
N PHE A 49 -14.77 10.88 3.81
CA PHE A 49 -16.00 10.16 3.49
C PHE A 49 -16.19 10.05 1.98
N VAL A 50 -16.66 8.91 1.53
CA VAL A 50 -17.05 8.65 0.13
C VAL A 50 -18.55 8.39 0.12
N ASP A 51 -19.30 9.20 -0.61
CA ASP A 51 -20.77 9.16 -0.64
C ASP A 51 -21.41 9.24 0.77
N GLY A 52 -20.77 10.01 1.67
CA GLY A 52 -21.22 10.17 3.05
C GLY A 52 -20.92 9.00 3.97
N LYS A 53 -20.19 7.97 3.53
CA LYS A 53 -19.85 6.75 4.25
C LYS A 53 -18.36 6.68 4.56
N TYR A 54 -18.00 5.92 5.58
CA TYR A 54 -16.61 5.52 5.83
C TYR A 54 -16.14 4.57 4.72
N ALA A 55 -14.95 4.82 4.18
CA ALA A 55 -14.38 4.04 3.10
C ALA A 55 -13.11 3.32 3.55
N PHE A 56 -12.95 2.08 3.15
CA PHE A 56 -11.82 1.24 3.51
C PHE A 56 -11.18 0.60 2.30
N TYR A 57 -9.84 0.57 2.30
CA TYR A 57 -9.09 -0.34 1.46
C TYR A 57 -8.90 -1.64 2.22
N THR A 58 -9.39 -2.72 1.62
CA THR A 58 -9.43 -4.06 2.22
C THR A 58 -8.40 -4.97 1.54
N ARG A 59 -8.17 -6.13 2.13
CA ARG A 59 -7.39 -7.20 1.51
C ARG A 59 -8.04 -8.55 1.79
N PRO A 60 -9.00 -8.97 0.94
CA PRO A 60 -9.67 -10.26 1.07
C PRO A 60 -8.67 -11.40 0.91
N MET A 61 -8.75 -12.39 1.80
CA MET A 61 -7.82 -13.51 1.90
C MET A 61 -8.49 -14.88 1.73
N ASP A 62 -9.80 -14.92 1.53
CA ASP A 62 -10.58 -16.15 1.64
C ASP A 62 -10.42 -17.13 0.47
N ASP A 63 -9.92 -16.66 -0.65
CA ASP A 63 -9.59 -17.49 -1.82
C ASP A 63 -8.12 -17.93 -1.84
N PHE A 64 -7.56 -18.17 -0.66
CA PHE A 64 -6.16 -18.59 -0.51
C PHE A 64 -5.79 -19.85 -1.29
N ILE A 65 -6.77 -20.71 -1.58
CA ILE A 65 -6.58 -21.98 -2.33
C ILE A 65 -6.90 -21.78 -3.82
N GLU A 66 -7.72 -20.80 -4.17
CA GLU A 66 -8.07 -20.49 -5.55
C GLU A 66 -7.17 -19.42 -6.12
N THR A 67 -6.94 -19.46 -7.42
CA THR A 67 -6.14 -18.45 -8.14
C THR A 67 -6.93 -17.16 -8.43
N GLY A 68 -7.90 -16.85 -7.61
CA GLY A 68 -8.81 -15.72 -7.79
C GLY A 68 -8.22 -14.36 -7.37
N SER A 69 -9.07 -13.50 -6.85
CA SER A 69 -8.74 -12.12 -6.46
C SER A 69 -8.07 -11.99 -5.10
N GLY A 70 -8.00 -13.05 -4.32
CA GLY A 70 -7.45 -13.06 -2.96
C GLY A 70 -6.03 -12.52 -2.87
N GLY A 71 -5.77 -11.71 -1.83
CA GLY A 71 -4.50 -11.05 -1.63
C GLY A 71 -4.27 -9.81 -2.49
N GLY A 72 -5.27 -9.34 -3.23
CA GLY A 72 -5.32 -8.02 -3.87
C GLY A 72 -5.86 -6.93 -2.94
N ILE A 73 -5.85 -5.67 -3.38
CA ILE A 73 -6.45 -4.56 -2.65
C ILE A 73 -7.90 -4.41 -3.10
N GLY A 74 -8.83 -4.51 -2.14
CA GLY A 74 -10.24 -4.21 -2.33
C GLY A 74 -10.59 -2.81 -1.81
N PHE A 75 -11.83 -2.41 -2.04
CA PHE A 75 -12.41 -1.16 -1.54
C PHE A 75 -13.85 -1.41 -1.14
N GLY A 76 -14.26 -0.91 0.01
CA GLY A 76 -15.63 -1.04 0.48
C GLY A 76 -16.04 0.12 1.37
N LEU A 77 -17.35 0.29 1.50
CA LEU A 77 -17.97 1.36 2.29
C LEU A 77 -18.71 0.79 3.49
N CYS A 78 -18.76 1.53 4.58
CA CYS A 78 -19.64 1.24 5.69
C CYS A 78 -20.29 2.52 6.26
N ASP A 79 -21.49 2.37 6.80
CA ASP A 79 -22.27 3.50 7.33
C ASP A 79 -21.85 3.89 8.75
N ASP A 80 -21.45 2.92 9.56
CA ASP A 80 -21.13 3.11 10.98
C ASP A 80 -19.75 2.52 11.32
N ILE A 81 -18.82 3.37 11.71
CA ILE A 81 -17.47 2.97 12.11
C ILE A 81 -17.45 2.17 13.43
N THR A 82 -18.45 2.35 14.28
CA THR A 82 -18.54 1.63 15.58
C THR A 82 -19.00 0.20 15.39
N HIS A 83 -19.66 -0.06 14.27
CA HIS A 83 -20.11 -1.38 13.83
C HIS A 83 -19.79 -1.55 12.33
N ALA A 84 -18.51 -1.58 12.01
CA ALA A 84 -18.04 -1.53 10.63
C ALA A 84 -18.34 -2.84 9.88
N VAL A 85 -19.37 -2.81 9.03
CA VAL A 85 -19.75 -3.90 8.13
C VAL A 85 -19.68 -3.41 6.69
N ILE A 86 -18.91 -4.11 5.86
CA ILE A 86 -18.78 -3.89 4.43
C ILE A 86 -19.57 -5.00 3.71
N ASP A 87 -20.63 -4.61 3.04
CA ASP A 87 -21.50 -5.54 2.30
C ASP A 87 -20.91 -5.92 0.95
N GLU A 88 -20.29 -4.96 0.28
CA GLU A 88 -19.71 -5.14 -1.06
C GLU A 88 -18.28 -4.65 -1.10
N GLU A 89 -17.39 -5.49 -1.62
CA GLU A 89 -16.01 -5.17 -1.92
C GLU A 89 -15.81 -5.10 -3.44
N ARG A 90 -15.25 -3.97 -3.91
CA ARG A 90 -14.80 -3.81 -5.28
C ARG A 90 -13.27 -3.92 -5.31
N MET A 91 -12.73 -4.77 -6.18
CA MET A 91 -11.27 -4.88 -6.31
C MET A 91 -10.69 -3.62 -6.96
N THR A 92 -9.78 -2.98 -6.24
CA THR A 92 -9.04 -1.79 -6.69
C THR A 92 -7.77 -2.19 -7.43
N SER A 93 -6.95 -3.06 -6.83
CA SER A 93 -5.70 -3.52 -7.44
C SER A 93 -5.57 -5.03 -7.28
N LEU A 94 -5.60 -5.73 -8.39
CA LEU A 94 -5.41 -7.18 -8.45
C LEU A 94 -3.90 -7.52 -8.41
N ARG A 95 -3.61 -8.76 -8.03
CA ARG A 95 -2.27 -9.33 -8.21
C ARG A 95 -1.92 -9.36 -9.69
N LYS A 96 -0.67 -9.06 -10.01
CA LYS A 96 -0.16 -9.09 -11.38
C LYS A 96 1.00 -10.08 -11.48
N TYR A 97 0.82 -11.08 -12.33
CA TYR A 97 1.83 -12.11 -12.56
C TYR A 97 3.12 -11.49 -13.10
N HIS A 98 4.27 -12.03 -12.71
CA HIS A 98 5.61 -11.56 -13.05
C HIS A 98 5.98 -10.15 -12.53
N THR A 99 5.21 -9.59 -11.64
CA THR A 99 5.49 -8.30 -11.02
C THR A 99 5.82 -8.44 -9.53
N ILE A 100 6.05 -7.29 -8.87
CA ILE A 100 6.26 -7.23 -7.42
C ILE A 100 5.01 -7.61 -6.62
N THR A 101 3.85 -7.69 -7.25
CA THR A 101 2.55 -7.99 -6.62
C THR A 101 2.01 -9.38 -6.99
N GLU A 102 2.84 -10.26 -7.52
CA GLU A 102 2.39 -11.56 -8.04
C GLU A 102 1.81 -12.51 -6.99
N ALA A 103 2.35 -12.48 -5.76
CA ALA A 103 1.86 -13.32 -4.67
C ALA A 103 0.77 -12.65 -3.86
N LYS A 104 1.00 -11.40 -3.46
CA LYS A 104 0.07 -10.57 -2.68
C LYS A 104 0.36 -9.10 -2.92
N ASN A 105 -0.64 -8.25 -2.68
CA ASN A 105 -0.44 -6.84 -2.45
C ASN A 105 -1.42 -6.35 -1.37
N GLY A 106 -1.14 -5.23 -0.77
CA GLY A 106 -2.00 -4.67 0.26
C GLY A 106 -1.73 -3.18 0.45
N ALA A 107 -2.76 -2.46 0.87
CA ALA A 107 -2.61 -1.10 1.31
C ALA A 107 -1.66 -1.03 2.52
N GLY A 108 -0.94 0.06 2.66
CA GLY A 108 -0.01 0.26 3.77
C GLY A 108 -0.39 1.50 4.58
N ALA A 109 -0.15 2.67 4.05
CA ALA A 109 -0.50 3.93 4.70
C ALA A 109 -1.86 4.46 4.24
N THR A 110 -2.47 5.32 5.07
CA THR A 110 -3.58 6.18 4.64
C THR A 110 -3.15 6.98 3.40
N PRO A 111 -3.97 7.00 2.34
CA PRO A 111 -3.60 7.67 1.09
C PRO A 111 -3.38 9.17 1.29
N ILE A 112 -2.43 9.71 0.54
CA ILE A 112 -2.09 11.13 0.55
C ILE A 112 -2.87 11.83 -0.58
N LYS A 113 -3.68 12.83 -0.21
CA LYS A 113 -4.41 13.63 -1.18
C LYS A 113 -3.48 14.56 -1.95
N THR A 114 -3.63 14.58 -3.27
CA THR A 114 -2.94 15.52 -4.17
C THR A 114 -3.97 16.11 -5.15
N ASP A 115 -3.57 17.08 -5.93
CA ASP A 115 -4.40 17.66 -7.00
C ASP A 115 -4.66 16.69 -8.17
N ARG A 116 -3.83 15.66 -8.31
CA ARG A 116 -3.90 14.67 -9.40
C ARG A 116 -4.57 13.35 -9.02
N GLY A 117 -4.74 13.07 -7.73
CA GLY A 117 -5.28 11.80 -7.23
C GLY A 117 -4.85 11.51 -5.80
N TRP A 118 -5.33 10.39 -5.28
CA TRP A 118 -4.91 9.84 -3.99
C TRP A 118 -3.68 8.97 -4.19
N ILE A 119 -2.54 9.34 -3.62
CA ILE A 119 -1.32 8.52 -3.68
C ILE A 119 -1.32 7.52 -2.53
N HIS A 120 -1.19 6.25 -2.89
CA HIS A 120 -1.07 5.13 -1.98
C HIS A 120 0.38 4.70 -1.84
N ILE A 121 0.81 4.46 -0.60
CA ILE A 121 2.06 3.78 -0.28
C ILE A 121 1.68 2.38 0.21
N ALA A 122 1.92 1.40 -0.61
CA ALA A 122 1.43 0.03 -0.46
C ALA A 122 2.59 -0.97 -0.43
N HIS A 123 2.30 -2.22 -0.10
CA HIS A 123 3.28 -3.29 -0.16
C HIS A 123 2.93 -4.33 -1.22
N GLY A 124 3.94 -4.79 -1.92
CA GLY A 124 3.86 -5.88 -2.88
C GLY A 124 4.69 -7.06 -2.43
N VAL A 125 4.24 -8.26 -2.76
CA VAL A 125 4.88 -9.51 -2.37
C VAL A 125 5.05 -10.41 -3.58
N ARG A 126 6.25 -10.94 -3.74
CA ARG A 126 6.54 -11.95 -4.75
C ARG A 126 7.27 -13.17 -4.17
N ASN A 127 7.12 -14.29 -4.82
CA ASN A 127 7.89 -15.48 -4.51
C ASN A 127 9.32 -15.35 -5.05
N THR A 128 10.29 -15.81 -4.27
CA THR A 128 11.68 -15.95 -4.68
C THR A 128 12.21 -17.32 -4.21
N ALA A 129 13.34 -17.76 -4.75
CA ALA A 129 13.98 -19.01 -4.32
C ALA A 129 14.33 -19.01 -2.81
N ALA A 130 14.51 -17.83 -2.22
CA ALA A 130 14.81 -17.64 -0.79
C ALA A 130 13.55 -17.34 0.07
N GLY A 131 12.34 -17.60 -0.44
CA GLY A 131 11.09 -17.32 0.22
C GLY A 131 10.40 -16.06 -0.31
N LEU A 132 9.50 -15.48 0.48
CA LEU A 132 8.76 -14.28 0.08
C LEU A 132 9.65 -13.03 0.16
N ARG A 133 9.50 -12.14 -0.81
CA ARG A 133 10.08 -10.80 -0.79
C ARG A 133 8.98 -9.76 -0.73
N TYR A 134 9.03 -8.92 0.30
CA TYR A 134 8.14 -7.77 0.46
C TYR A 134 8.84 -6.48 0.08
N VAL A 135 8.16 -5.64 -0.68
CA VAL A 135 8.64 -4.34 -1.11
C VAL A 135 7.53 -3.30 -0.96
N ILE A 136 7.91 -2.05 -0.86
CA ILE A 136 6.99 -0.92 -0.84
C ILE A 136 6.91 -0.35 -2.25
N TYR A 137 5.71 -0.09 -2.73
CA TYR A 137 5.44 0.57 -4.01
C TYR A 137 4.39 1.67 -3.83
N ALA A 138 4.20 2.48 -4.88
CA ALA A 138 3.19 3.52 -4.87
C ALA A 138 2.31 3.42 -6.11
N PHE A 139 1.04 3.83 -5.97
CA PHE A 139 0.09 3.98 -7.07
C PHE A 139 -0.88 5.11 -6.75
N ALA A 140 -1.68 5.54 -7.72
CA ALA A 140 -2.70 6.55 -7.48
C ALA A 140 -4.09 6.10 -7.86
N THR A 141 -5.08 6.55 -7.08
CA THR A 141 -6.50 6.41 -7.39
C THR A 141 -7.14 7.76 -7.67
N ASP A 142 -8.31 7.72 -8.33
CA ASP A 142 -9.06 8.90 -8.72
C ASP A 142 -9.62 9.65 -7.50
N LEU A 143 -9.68 10.98 -7.57
CA LEU A 143 -10.19 11.81 -6.47
C LEU A 143 -11.69 11.61 -6.19
N LYS A 144 -12.47 11.32 -7.23
CA LYS A 144 -13.92 11.13 -7.12
C LYS A 144 -14.31 9.67 -6.92
N ASP A 145 -13.50 8.76 -7.45
CA ASP A 145 -13.69 7.32 -7.30
C ASP A 145 -12.41 6.68 -6.70
N PRO A 146 -12.25 6.71 -5.38
CA PRO A 146 -11.04 6.23 -4.72
C PRO A 146 -10.74 4.73 -4.91
N ALA A 147 -11.66 3.97 -5.47
CA ALA A 147 -11.42 2.58 -5.84
C ALA A 147 -10.84 2.42 -7.26
N LYS A 148 -10.81 3.49 -8.07
CA LYS A 148 -10.32 3.44 -9.44
C LYS A 148 -8.84 3.82 -9.52
N VAL A 149 -7.98 2.87 -9.88
CA VAL A 149 -6.56 3.15 -10.14
C VAL A 149 -6.43 3.98 -11.43
N ILE A 150 -5.68 5.08 -11.35
CA ILE A 150 -5.41 5.99 -12.48
C ILE A 150 -3.93 6.07 -12.87
N ALA A 151 -3.03 5.67 -11.97
CA ALA A 151 -1.60 5.57 -12.26
C ALA A 151 -0.97 4.45 -11.40
N GLU A 152 -0.15 3.64 -12.00
CA GLU A 152 0.53 2.52 -11.35
C GLU A 152 1.91 2.33 -11.99
N PRO A 153 2.96 2.97 -11.44
CA PRO A 153 4.32 2.87 -11.96
C PRO A 153 4.86 1.45 -11.81
N SER A 154 5.71 1.05 -12.72
CA SER A 154 6.41 -0.23 -12.63
C SER A 154 7.46 -0.24 -11.51
N GLY A 155 7.71 -1.41 -10.98
CA GLY A 155 8.79 -1.63 -10.03
C GLY A 155 8.42 -1.28 -8.59
N LEU A 156 9.41 -0.97 -7.79
CA LEU A 156 9.28 -0.72 -6.35
C LEU A 156 9.77 0.68 -5.99
N LEU A 157 9.20 1.28 -4.95
CA LEU A 157 9.68 2.52 -4.35
C LEU A 157 10.80 2.24 -3.33
N ILE A 158 10.57 1.31 -2.41
CA ILE A 158 11.55 0.89 -1.38
C ILE A 158 11.60 -0.64 -1.35
N GLY A 159 12.82 -1.17 -1.41
CA GLY A 159 13.06 -2.60 -1.23
C GLY A 159 14.17 -2.84 -0.20
N PRO A 160 14.18 -4.01 0.46
CA PRO A 160 15.15 -4.29 1.52
C PRO A 160 16.57 -4.29 0.97
N ARG A 161 17.49 -3.59 1.65
CA ARG A 161 18.91 -3.45 1.29
C ARG A 161 19.80 -3.76 2.47
N GLY A 162 20.96 -4.37 2.21
CA GLY A 162 21.97 -4.64 3.25
C GLY A 162 21.36 -5.34 4.47
N GLU A 163 21.49 -4.74 5.64
CA GLU A 163 20.98 -5.26 6.90
C GLU A 163 19.46 -5.32 7.00
N GLU A 164 18.74 -4.56 6.18
CA GLU A 164 17.26 -4.64 6.11
C GLU A 164 16.75 -5.99 5.60
N ARG A 165 17.65 -6.82 5.04
CA ARG A 165 17.31 -8.17 4.55
C ARG A 165 17.35 -9.24 5.64
N VAL A 166 17.84 -8.93 6.81
CA VAL A 166 18.11 -9.90 7.87
C VAL A 166 17.40 -9.50 9.15
N GLY A 167 16.63 -10.41 9.71
CA GLY A 167 15.85 -10.24 10.93
C GLY A 167 14.91 -11.42 11.15
N ASP A 168 13.88 -11.21 11.94
CA ASP A 168 12.89 -12.25 12.28
C ASP A 168 12.17 -12.77 11.03
N VAL A 169 11.86 -11.87 10.09
CA VAL A 169 11.34 -12.22 8.76
C VAL A 169 12.24 -11.61 7.70
N SER A 170 13.08 -12.42 7.08
CA SER A 170 14.07 -11.97 6.11
C SER A 170 13.46 -11.43 4.84
N ASN A 171 14.17 -10.46 4.22
CA ASN A 171 13.84 -9.91 2.89
C ASN A 171 12.51 -9.15 2.82
N VAL A 172 12.15 -8.44 3.89
CA VAL A 172 10.89 -7.71 4.05
C VAL A 172 11.16 -6.24 4.33
N VAL A 173 10.47 -5.34 3.62
CA VAL A 173 10.15 -3.99 4.07
C VAL A 173 8.64 -3.79 4.02
N PHE A 174 8.08 -3.22 5.08
CA PHE A 174 6.64 -3.09 5.26
C PHE A 174 6.27 -1.70 5.75
N THR A 175 5.28 -1.06 5.09
CA THR A 175 4.83 0.29 5.44
C THR A 175 3.96 0.26 6.68
N ASN A 176 4.34 1.06 7.68
CA ASN A 176 3.57 1.26 8.91
C ASN A 176 2.69 2.51 8.86
N GLY A 177 3.05 3.49 8.02
CA GLY A 177 2.29 4.71 7.84
C GLY A 177 3.05 5.72 6.98
N ALA A 178 2.34 6.74 6.52
CA ALA A 178 2.94 7.89 5.85
C ALA A 178 2.20 9.16 6.28
N ILE A 179 2.94 10.25 6.42
CA ILE A 179 2.41 11.56 6.79
C ILE A 179 2.99 12.59 5.83
N ALA A 180 2.12 13.42 5.25
CA ALA A 180 2.51 14.63 4.54
C ALA A 180 2.25 15.84 5.43
N ASN A 181 3.21 16.76 5.51
CA ASN A 181 3.04 18.01 6.24
C ASN A 181 2.60 19.16 5.30
N GLU A 182 2.30 20.32 5.90
CA GLU A 182 1.86 21.52 5.17
C GLU A 182 2.90 22.07 4.18
N LYS A 183 4.18 21.70 4.35
CA LYS A 183 5.27 22.08 3.44
C LYS A 183 5.41 21.13 2.25
N GLY A 184 4.58 20.11 2.17
CA GLY A 184 4.67 19.08 1.14
C GLY A 184 5.76 18.03 1.39
N GLU A 185 6.39 18.01 2.57
CA GLU A 185 7.32 16.96 2.95
C GLU A 185 6.55 15.70 3.34
N VAL A 186 7.01 14.55 2.88
CA VAL A 186 6.39 13.25 3.14
C VAL A 186 7.36 12.36 3.93
N PHE A 187 6.87 11.80 5.02
CA PHE A 187 7.58 10.86 5.89
C PHE A 187 6.91 9.50 5.76
N ILE A 188 7.63 8.52 5.25
CA ILE A 188 7.18 7.13 5.09
C ILE A 188 7.84 6.29 6.17
N TYR A 189 7.05 5.87 7.15
CA TYR A 189 7.49 4.98 8.22
C TYR A 189 7.35 3.53 7.76
N TYR A 190 8.44 2.77 7.89
CA TYR A 190 8.44 1.36 7.51
C TYR A 190 9.29 0.51 8.44
N ALA A 191 8.95 -0.75 8.53
CA ALA A 191 9.76 -1.75 9.21
C ALA A 191 10.58 -2.56 8.22
N SER A 192 11.77 -3.02 8.63
CA SER A 192 12.55 -4.00 7.88
C SER A 192 12.73 -5.29 8.67
N SER A 193 12.49 -6.41 7.99
CA SER A 193 12.64 -7.78 8.50
C SER A 193 12.01 -8.02 9.88
N ASP A 194 10.91 -7.34 10.16
CA ASP A 194 10.15 -7.32 11.44
C ASP A 194 11.01 -7.01 12.67
N THR A 195 12.16 -6.39 12.48
CA THR A 195 13.16 -6.16 13.53
C THR A 195 13.49 -4.68 13.74
N ARG A 196 13.43 -3.85 12.68
CA ARG A 196 13.88 -2.45 12.74
C ARG A 196 12.85 -1.51 12.13
N MET A 197 12.75 -0.33 12.74
CA MET A 197 11.92 0.76 12.24
C MET A 197 12.77 1.81 11.52
N HIS A 198 12.28 2.29 10.39
CA HIS A 198 12.92 3.29 9.54
C HIS A 198 11.95 4.39 9.14
N VAL A 199 12.50 5.51 8.70
CA VAL A 199 11.77 6.56 8.02
C VAL A 199 12.48 6.94 6.72
N ALA A 200 11.74 6.94 5.63
CA ALA A 200 12.17 7.52 4.36
C ALA A 200 11.47 8.87 4.17
N THR A 201 12.17 9.84 3.61
CA THR A 201 11.61 11.17 3.36
C THR A 201 11.60 11.48 1.86
N THR A 202 10.56 12.19 1.43
CA THR A 202 10.41 12.69 0.06
C THR A 202 9.50 13.92 0.08
N THR A 203 9.04 14.37 -1.09
CA THR A 203 8.04 15.43 -1.21
C THR A 203 6.83 14.96 -2.01
N ILE A 204 5.71 15.64 -1.86
CA ILE A 204 4.49 15.38 -2.65
C ILE A 204 4.81 15.47 -4.13
N ASP A 205 5.52 16.52 -4.57
CA ASP A 205 5.88 16.73 -5.98
C ASP A 205 6.67 15.56 -6.56
N LYS A 206 7.66 15.05 -5.81
CA LYS A 206 8.47 13.89 -6.24
C LYS A 206 7.65 12.61 -6.31
N LEU A 207 6.72 12.41 -5.36
CA LEU A 207 5.82 11.27 -5.40
C LEU A 207 4.83 11.36 -6.57
N VAL A 208 4.27 12.54 -6.82
CA VAL A 208 3.38 12.79 -7.97
C VAL A 208 4.13 12.54 -9.26
N ASP A 209 5.32 13.11 -9.41
CA ASP A 209 6.15 12.89 -10.60
C ASP A 209 6.44 11.39 -10.80
N TYR A 210 6.90 10.70 -9.75
CA TYR A 210 7.19 9.28 -9.81
C TYR A 210 5.94 8.47 -10.20
N VAL A 211 4.80 8.69 -9.55
CA VAL A 211 3.61 7.88 -9.74
C VAL A 211 2.99 8.08 -11.12
N PHE A 212 2.95 9.31 -11.62
CA PHE A 212 2.24 9.63 -12.86
C PHE A 212 3.13 9.63 -14.11
N ASN A 213 4.45 9.75 -13.96
CA ASN A 213 5.37 9.85 -15.08
C ASN A 213 6.27 8.60 -15.24
N THR A 214 6.25 7.67 -14.28
CA THR A 214 6.90 6.37 -14.46
C THR A 214 5.96 5.44 -15.21
N PRO A 215 6.39 4.80 -16.31
CA PRO A 215 5.55 3.86 -17.06
C PRO A 215 5.08 2.69 -16.20
N SER A 216 3.88 2.20 -16.45
CA SER A 216 3.35 0.99 -15.81
C SER A 216 4.08 -0.26 -16.32
N ASP A 217 4.00 -1.34 -15.53
CA ASP A 217 4.58 -2.63 -15.92
C ASP A 217 3.80 -3.21 -17.10
N PRO A 218 4.46 -3.50 -18.24
CA PRO A 218 3.80 -3.99 -19.45
C PRO A 218 3.30 -5.43 -19.33
N GLY A 219 3.65 -6.16 -18.25
CA GLY A 219 3.18 -7.52 -18.00
C GLY A 219 3.83 -8.60 -18.89
N ARG A 220 4.82 -8.25 -19.72
CA ARG A 220 5.57 -9.16 -20.58
C ARG A 220 7.05 -9.04 -20.32
N SER A 221 7.75 -10.18 -20.21
CA SER A 221 9.17 -10.21 -19.81
C SER A 221 10.08 -9.37 -20.70
N VAL A 222 9.92 -9.42 -22.02
CA VAL A 222 10.75 -8.66 -22.98
C VAL A 222 10.50 -7.16 -22.83
N GLU A 223 9.24 -6.74 -22.75
CA GLU A 223 8.86 -5.35 -22.59
C GLU A 223 9.27 -4.80 -21.21
N CYS A 224 9.20 -5.62 -20.16
CA CYS A 224 9.70 -5.27 -18.82
C CYS A 224 11.22 -5.04 -18.84
N VAL A 225 11.98 -5.86 -19.53
CA VAL A 225 13.43 -5.67 -19.66
C VAL A 225 13.75 -4.38 -20.43
N ALA A 226 13.10 -4.15 -21.58
CA ALA A 226 13.29 -2.95 -22.38
C ALA A 226 12.97 -1.68 -21.58
N GLN A 227 11.85 -1.67 -20.84
CA GLN A 227 11.46 -0.56 -19.98
C GLN A 227 12.49 -0.32 -18.86
N ARG A 228 13.01 -1.36 -18.24
CA ARG A 228 14.05 -1.23 -17.22
C ARG A 228 15.33 -0.66 -17.75
N CYS A 229 15.76 -1.08 -18.92
CA CYS A 229 16.92 -0.51 -19.59
C CYS A 229 16.74 1.00 -19.86
N GLU A 230 15.57 1.39 -20.33
CA GLU A 230 15.24 2.80 -20.57
C GLU A 230 15.24 3.63 -19.27
N LEU A 231 14.68 3.11 -18.18
CA LEU A 231 14.70 3.77 -16.87
C LEU A 231 16.13 3.94 -16.32
N ILE A 232 16.98 2.92 -16.50
CA ILE A 232 18.40 3.00 -16.12
C ILE A 232 19.10 4.09 -16.92
N ARG A 233 18.89 4.13 -18.24
CA ARG A 233 19.46 5.15 -19.11
C ARG A 233 19.07 6.58 -18.69
N ARG A 234 17.79 6.80 -18.39
CA ARG A 234 17.30 8.10 -17.89
C ARG A 234 17.93 8.48 -16.56
N ASN A 235 18.07 7.54 -15.64
CA ASN A 235 18.71 7.80 -14.36
C ASN A 235 20.20 8.16 -14.53
N GLU A 236 20.91 7.50 -15.43
CA GLU A 236 22.30 7.84 -15.74
C GLU A 236 22.43 9.25 -16.34
N GLU A 237 21.52 9.63 -17.21
CA GLU A 237 21.48 10.99 -17.79
C GLU A 237 21.21 12.05 -16.71
N PHE A 238 20.25 11.78 -15.82
CA PHE A 238 19.95 12.67 -14.70
C PHE A 238 21.16 12.86 -13.78
N LEU A 239 21.83 11.79 -13.37
CA LEU A 239 23.03 11.86 -12.54
C LEU A 239 24.19 12.63 -13.20
N LYS A 240 24.34 12.52 -14.52
CA LYS A 240 25.33 13.30 -15.26
C LYS A 240 25.01 14.79 -15.30
N GLN A 241 23.73 15.16 -15.23
CA GLN A 241 23.30 16.56 -15.18
C GLN A 241 23.51 17.16 -13.78
N GLU A 242 23.23 16.40 -12.71
CA GLU A 242 23.47 16.85 -11.33
C GLU A 242 24.97 16.97 -10.97
N ALA A 243 25.83 16.22 -11.65
CA ALA A 243 27.28 16.26 -11.43
C ALA A 243 28.01 17.43 -12.17
N ARG A 244 27.28 18.26 -12.92
CA ARG A 244 27.77 19.46 -13.59
C ARG A 244 27.39 20.72 -12.83
#